data_4806e40683e5d13aa494c53089856088
#
_entry.id   4806e40683e5d13aa494c53089856088
#
_cell.length_a   1.000
_cell.length_b   1.000
_cell.length_c   1.000
_cell.angle_alpha   90.00
_cell.angle_beta   90.00
_cell.angle_gamma   90.00
#
_symmetry.space_group_name_H-M   'P 1'
#
loop_
_entity.id
_entity.type
_entity.pdbx_description
1 polymer ?
#
loop_
_entity_poly.entity_id
_entity_poly.type
_entity_poly.pdbx_seq_one_letter_code
_entity_poly.pdbx_strand_id
1 'polypeptide(L)'
;MSQIIIDHNPTPEKLKELGVSSWSIWDCAPSKFPLDFGMTESAYVLEGEIHVTPQGGEKVVIKAGDFVVFPRGMKSNWEVVTQLKKHYKHS
;
A
#
# COMPACT_ATOMS: atom_id res chain seq x y z
N MET A 1 16.25 8.40 -5.61
CA MET A 1 15.71 7.04 -5.64
C MET A 1 14.39 6.96 -4.90
N SER A 2 13.43 6.37 -5.53
CA SER A 2 12.10 6.23 -4.95
C SER A 2 12.09 5.08 -3.95
N GLN A 3 11.45 5.29 -2.81
CA GLN A 3 11.33 4.30 -1.77
C GLN A 3 9.89 4.22 -1.29
N ILE A 4 9.49 3.03 -0.89
CA ILE A 4 8.21 2.84 -0.22
C ILE A 4 8.33 3.46 1.17
N ILE A 5 7.37 4.30 1.53
CA ILE A 5 7.28 4.91 2.85
C ILE A 5 6.21 4.16 3.62
N ILE A 6 6.55 3.64 4.81
CA ILE A 6 5.61 2.89 5.65
C ILE A 6 5.56 3.48 7.04
N ASP A 7 4.34 3.66 7.54
CA ASP A 7 4.08 3.99 8.93
C ASP A 7 3.26 2.83 9.50
N HIS A 8 3.89 2.03 10.35
CA HIS A 8 3.24 0.84 10.92
C HIS A 8 2.24 1.15 12.03
N ASN A 9 2.19 2.39 12.46
CA ASN A 9 1.34 2.74 13.60
C ASN A 9 0.85 4.19 13.51
N PRO A 10 0.15 4.54 12.40
CA PRO A 10 -0.34 5.91 12.24
C PRO A 10 -1.37 6.23 13.33
N THR A 11 -1.32 7.47 13.84
CA THR A 11 -2.30 7.90 14.84
C THR A 11 -3.66 8.14 14.18
N PRO A 12 -4.76 8.02 14.94
CA PRO A 12 -6.08 8.37 14.42
C PRO A 12 -6.14 9.80 13.90
N GLU A 13 -5.44 10.73 14.54
CA GLU A 13 -5.39 12.13 14.11
C GLU A 13 -4.74 12.26 12.74
N LYS A 14 -3.66 11.53 12.48
CA LYS A 14 -2.98 11.54 11.19
C LYS A 14 -3.90 11.02 10.10
N LEU A 15 -4.59 9.90 10.35
CA LEU A 15 -5.52 9.31 9.38
C LEU A 15 -6.67 10.27 9.08
N LYS A 16 -7.16 10.96 10.09
CA LYS A 16 -8.23 11.95 9.94
C LYS A 16 -7.75 13.15 9.11
N GLU A 17 -6.55 13.66 9.38
CA GLU A 17 -5.96 14.77 8.61
C GLU A 17 -5.82 14.41 7.14
N LEU A 18 -5.43 13.18 6.85
CA LEU A 18 -5.27 12.71 5.49
C LEU A 18 -6.60 12.47 4.79
N GLY A 19 -7.69 12.32 5.55
CA GLY A 19 -9.01 12.04 4.99
C GLY A 19 -9.15 10.62 4.48
N VAL A 20 -8.46 9.67 5.10
CA VAL A 20 -8.41 8.28 4.65
C VAL A 20 -9.80 7.68 4.46
N SER A 21 -10.75 7.98 5.35
CA SER A 21 -12.10 7.42 5.27
C SER A 21 -12.88 7.87 4.03
N SER A 22 -12.43 8.94 3.37
CA SER A 22 -13.05 9.41 2.12
C SER A 22 -12.40 8.83 0.87
N TRP A 23 -11.30 8.08 1.03
CA TRP A 23 -10.59 7.49 -0.11
C TRP A 23 -11.35 6.27 -0.63
N SER A 24 -11.05 5.91 -1.88
CA SER A 24 -11.64 4.72 -2.50
C SER A 24 -11.20 3.47 -1.75
N ILE A 25 -12.02 2.42 -1.88
CA ILE A 25 -11.71 1.11 -1.28
C ILE A 25 -11.43 0.13 -2.41
N TRP A 26 -10.39 -0.69 -2.23
CA TRP A 26 -10.05 -1.77 -3.15
C TRP A 26 -9.78 -3.03 -2.35
N ASP A 27 -10.32 -4.14 -2.84
CA ASP A 27 -10.05 -5.44 -2.24
C ASP A 27 -9.52 -6.40 -3.28
N CYS A 28 -8.80 -7.42 -2.82
CA CYS A 28 -8.14 -8.37 -3.69
C CYS A 28 -7.94 -9.71 -2.98
N ALA A 29 -8.32 -10.77 -3.66
CA ALA A 29 -8.08 -12.12 -3.16
C ALA A 29 -6.59 -12.44 -3.22
N PRO A 30 -6.11 -13.45 -2.47
CA PRO A 30 -4.72 -13.88 -2.54
C PRO A 30 -4.30 -14.15 -3.98
N SER A 31 -3.18 -13.55 -4.39
CA SER A 31 -2.70 -13.65 -5.77
C SER A 31 -1.30 -13.06 -5.87
N LYS A 32 -0.64 -13.28 -7.01
CA LYS A 32 0.66 -12.68 -7.32
C LYS A 32 0.60 -12.02 -8.68
N PHE A 33 1.13 -10.81 -8.78
CA PHE A 33 1.12 -10.08 -10.04
C PHE A 33 2.17 -8.96 -10.01
N PRO A 34 2.68 -8.55 -11.19
CA PRO A 34 3.52 -7.36 -11.27
C PRO A 34 2.64 -6.12 -11.19
N LEU A 35 3.18 -5.05 -10.62
CA LEU A 35 2.46 -3.79 -10.52
C LEU A 35 3.42 -2.62 -10.70
N ASP A 36 3.13 -1.79 -11.70
CA ASP A 36 3.87 -0.56 -11.96
C ASP A 36 3.01 0.62 -11.51
N PHE A 37 3.63 1.56 -10.80
CA PHE A 37 2.91 2.72 -10.28
C PHE A 37 3.03 3.89 -11.26
N GLY A 38 1.97 4.16 -12.01
CA GLY A 38 1.91 5.32 -12.90
C GLY A 38 1.71 6.63 -12.16
N MET A 39 1.26 6.56 -10.91
CA MET A 39 1.07 7.70 -10.02
C MET A 39 1.48 7.30 -8.62
N THR A 40 1.79 8.31 -7.78
CA THR A 40 2.02 8.03 -6.36
C THR A 40 0.72 7.50 -5.74
N GLU A 41 0.80 6.40 -5.03
CA GLU A 41 -0.35 5.83 -4.33
C GLU A 41 -0.15 5.89 -2.83
N SER A 42 -1.09 6.53 -2.14
CA SER A 42 -1.17 6.48 -0.67
C SER A 42 -2.25 5.48 -0.31
N ALA A 43 -1.97 4.61 0.65
CA ALA A 43 -2.90 3.55 1.03
C ALA A 43 -2.89 3.31 2.54
N TYR A 44 -4.05 2.95 3.07
CA TYR A 44 -4.18 2.50 4.45
C TYR A 44 -4.83 1.13 4.43
N VAL A 45 -4.13 0.13 4.95
CA VAL A 45 -4.56 -1.25 4.89
C VAL A 45 -5.53 -1.55 6.02
N LEU A 46 -6.75 -1.96 5.66
CA LEU A 46 -7.81 -2.32 6.62
C LEU A 46 -7.75 -3.78 7.01
N GLU A 47 -7.46 -4.66 6.05
CA GLU A 47 -7.42 -6.10 6.26
C GLU A 47 -6.36 -6.72 5.37
N GLY A 48 -5.74 -7.79 5.84
CA GLY A 48 -4.86 -8.61 5.04
C GLY A 48 -3.39 -8.31 5.18
N GLU A 49 -2.62 -9.00 4.37
CA GLU A 49 -1.17 -8.88 4.31
C GLU A 49 -0.72 -8.94 2.86
N ILE A 50 0.17 -8.03 2.49
CA ILE A 50 0.79 -8.03 1.17
C ILE A 50 2.30 -7.97 1.29
N HIS A 51 2.98 -8.62 0.35
CA HIS A 51 4.42 -8.53 0.20
C HIS A 51 4.70 -7.83 -1.10
N VAL A 52 5.40 -6.71 -1.03
CA VAL A 52 5.74 -5.90 -2.20
C VAL A 52 7.24 -5.91 -2.38
N THR A 53 7.71 -6.37 -3.54
CA THR A 53 9.14 -6.40 -3.85
C THR A 53 9.41 -5.39 -4.96
N PRO A 54 9.99 -4.22 -4.62
CA PRO A 54 10.39 -3.26 -5.65
C PRO A 54 11.47 -3.86 -6.55
N GLN A 55 11.49 -3.47 -7.81
CA GLN A 55 12.54 -3.91 -8.73
C GLN A 55 13.89 -3.43 -8.21
N GLY A 56 14.82 -4.38 -8.03
CA GLY A 56 16.15 -4.09 -7.49
C GLY A 56 16.18 -3.84 -5.99
N GLY A 57 15.07 -4.04 -5.29
CA GLY A 57 14.98 -3.82 -3.85
C GLY A 57 14.57 -5.07 -3.10
N GLU A 58 14.44 -4.93 -1.79
CA GLU A 58 14.05 -6.02 -0.91
C GLU A 58 12.54 -6.06 -0.71
N LYS A 59 12.05 -7.24 -0.40
CA LYS A 59 10.63 -7.46 -0.10
C LYS A 59 10.22 -6.64 1.13
N VAL A 60 9.09 -5.94 1.00
CA VAL A 60 8.49 -5.15 2.07
C VAL A 60 7.18 -5.81 2.46
N VAL A 61 6.99 -6.06 3.76
CA VAL A 61 5.78 -6.67 4.30
C VAL A 61 4.85 -5.57 4.81
N ILE A 62 3.62 -5.56 4.32
CA ILE A 62 2.61 -4.56 4.68
C ILE A 62 1.39 -5.29 5.19
N LYS A 63 0.85 -4.87 6.34
CA LYS A 63 -0.25 -5.54 7.03
C LYS A 63 -1.35 -4.57 7.40
N ALA A 64 -2.47 -5.11 7.83
CA ALA A 64 -3.58 -4.30 8.36
C ALA A 64 -3.08 -3.33 9.43
N GLY A 65 -3.51 -2.08 9.33
CA GLY A 65 -3.08 -1.02 10.23
C GLY A 65 -1.90 -0.20 9.72
N ASP A 66 -1.28 -0.62 8.60
CA ASP A 66 -0.15 0.12 8.02
C ASP A 66 -0.64 1.20 7.06
N PHE A 67 -0.03 2.37 7.15
CA PHE A 67 -0.16 3.41 6.15
C PHE A 67 1.07 3.38 5.26
N VAL A 68 0.90 3.38 3.95
CA VAL A 68 2.00 3.22 3.02
C VAL A 68 1.87 4.19 1.86
N VAL A 69 3.01 4.68 1.36
CA VAL A 69 3.07 5.50 0.14
C VAL A 69 3.98 4.80 -0.85
N PHE A 70 3.43 4.46 -2.01
CA PHE A 70 4.17 3.85 -3.11
C PHE A 70 4.54 4.97 -4.09
N PRO A 71 5.85 5.14 -4.40
CA PRO A 71 6.28 6.24 -5.26
C PRO A 71 5.90 6.03 -6.72
N ARG A 72 5.57 7.12 -7.38
CA ARG A 72 5.32 7.12 -8.82
C ARG A 72 6.54 6.57 -9.58
N GLY A 73 6.29 5.75 -10.57
CA GLY A 73 7.33 5.19 -11.42
C GLY A 73 7.98 3.91 -10.90
N MET A 74 7.59 3.48 -9.69
CA MET A 74 8.14 2.24 -9.13
C MET A 74 7.56 1.02 -9.84
N LYS A 75 8.43 0.09 -10.20
CA LYS A 75 8.04 -1.22 -10.69
C LYS A 75 8.20 -2.23 -9.56
N SER A 76 7.23 -3.12 -9.40
CA SER A 76 7.23 -4.04 -8.28
C SER A 76 6.53 -5.34 -8.62
N ASN A 77 6.76 -6.34 -7.77
CA ASN A 77 5.99 -7.57 -7.78
C ASN A 77 5.22 -7.63 -6.47
N TRP A 78 3.94 -7.91 -6.56
CA TRP A 78 3.03 -8.01 -5.43
C TRP A 78 2.66 -9.45 -5.16
N GLU A 79 2.60 -9.79 -3.88
CA GLU A 79 1.97 -11.02 -3.42
C GLU A 79 0.92 -10.64 -2.39
N VAL A 80 -0.34 -10.85 -2.71
CA VAL A 80 -1.44 -10.72 -1.75
C VAL A 80 -1.51 -12.05 -1.01
N VAL A 81 -1.08 -12.07 0.25
CA VAL A 81 -0.95 -13.29 1.03
C VAL A 81 -2.30 -13.73 1.59
N THR A 82 -3.04 -12.78 2.14
CA THR A 82 -4.41 -13.00 2.63
C THR A 82 -5.30 -11.95 2.01
N GLN A 83 -6.64 -12.17 2.03
CA GLN A 83 -7.60 -11.23 1.46
C GLN A 83 -7.27 -9.80 1.89
N LEU A 84 -7.02 -8.95 0.91
CA LEU A 84 -6.62 -7.56 1.13
C LEU A 84 -7.81 -6.62 1.00
N LYS A 85 -7.88 -5.64 1.88
CA LYS A 85 -8.82 -4.52 1.76
C LYS A 85 -8.10 -3.26 2.22
N LYS A 86 -8.15 -2.23 1.39
CA LYS A 86 -7.46 -0.97 1.69
C LYS A 86 -8.22 0.24 1.19
N HIS A 87 -8.02 1.38 1.86
CA HIS A 87 -8.33 2.69 1.30
C HIS A 87 -7.12 3.15 0.50
N TYR A 88 -7.35 3.79 -0.65
CA TYR A 88 -6.24 4.29 -1.46
C TYR A 88 -6.58 5.59 -2.16
N LYS A 89 -5.54 6.32 -2.51
CA LYS A 89 -5.64 7.58 -3.25
C LYS A 89 -4.41 7.72 -4.14
N HIS A 90 -4.61 8.13 -5.38
CA HIS A 90 -3.53 8.46 -6.30
C HIS A 90 -3.31 9.97 -6.34
N SER A 91 -2.05 10.35 -6.51
CA SER A 91 -1.72 11.79 -6.59
C SER A 91 -0.52 12.08 -7.50
#